data_b4b8bb4cf9cfc75e494c08931a7a2154
#
_entry.id   b4b8bb4cf9cfc75e494c08931a7a2154
#
_cell.length_a   1.000
_cell.length_b   1.000
_cell.length_c   1.000
_cell.angle_alpha   90.00
_cell.angle_beta   90.00
_cell.angle_gamma   90.00
#
_symmetry.space_group_name_H-M   'P 1'
#
loop_
_entity.id
_entity.type
_entity.pdbx_description
1 polymer ?
#
loop_
_entity_poly.entity_id
_entity_poly.type
_entity_poly.pdbx_seq_one_letter_code
_entity_poly.pdbx_strand_id
1 'polypeptide(L)'
;LVVFECLILRKIFSMNEYKDKILKVCNDICKNTLMETLEIEFVDVGENFLVAKMPVNSKVHQPDGLLHGGATVALAESVGSAASYVFLDAQKVIVRGIEISANHLRSISEGEVFARATIIHNGRTTQLWDIRITDKEGNLISLCKLTTISLPRA
;
A
#
# COMPACT_ATOMS: atom_id res chain seq x y z
N LEU A 1 18.66 5.49 1.22
CA LEU A 1 18.80 6.92 0.81
C LEU A 1 17.48 7.68 0.70
N VAL A 2 16.33 7.02 0.70
CA VAL A 2 15.09 7.60 0.20
C VAL A 2 14.11 8.09 1.27
N VAL A 3 14.14 7.59 2.49
CA VAL A 3 13.07 7.86 3.48
C VAL A 3 13.50 8.79 4.62
N PHE A 4 14.78 8.93 4.93
CA PHE A 4 15.25 9.99 5.83
C PHE A 4 15.01 11.38 5.22
N GLU A 5 15.01 11.46 3.91
CA GLU A 5 14.53 12.63 3.17
C GLU A 5 13.03 12.89 3.42
N CYS A 6 12.19 11.89 3.75
CA CYS A 6 10.75 12.05 3.85
C CYS A 6 10.31 13.05 4.95
N LEU A 7 10.90 12.97 6.15
CA LEU A 7 10.61 13.91 7.24
C LEU A 7 11.31 15.27 7.06
N ILE A 8 12.50 15.28 6.44
CA ILE A 8 13.23 16.52 6.11
C ILE A 8 12.61 17.20 4.89
N LEU A 9 12.25 16.42 3.87
CA LEU A 9 11.60 16.92 2.64
C LEU A 9 10.26 17.60 2.94
N ARG A 10 9.49 17.11 3.92
CA ARG A 10 8.24 17.75 4.35
C ARG A 10 8.43 19.18 4.88
N LYS A 11 9.65 19.55 5.31
CA LYS A 11 9.99 20.90 5.77
C LYS A 11 10.55 21.83 4.69
N ILE A 12 10.99 21.26 3.56
CA ILE A 12 11.77 21.98 2.52
C ILE A 12 10.96 22.14 1.23
N PHE A 13 10.05 21.23 0.93
CA PHE A 13 9.28 21.20 -0.32
C PHE A 13 7.82 21.62 -0.10
N SER A 14 7.18 22.12 -1.16
CA SER A 14 5.72 22.24 -1.18
C SER A 14 5.07 20.86 -1.00
N MET A 15 3.84 20.82 -0.49
CA MET A 15 3.11 19.57 -0.25
C MET A 15 3.01 18.71 -1.53
N ASN A 16 2.89 19.34 -2.71
CA ASN A 16 2.79 18.63 -3.98
C ASN A 16 4.13 18.00 -4.40
N GLU A 17 5.23 18.72 -4.31
CA GLU A 17 6.58 18.18 -4.62
C GLU A 17 6.96 17.01 -3.70
N TYR A 18 6.55 17.08 -2.42
CA TYR A 18 6.73 15.98 -1.48
C TYR A 18 5.96 14.72 -1.90
N LYS A 19 4.67 14.87 -2.27
CA LYS A 19 3.84 13.77 -2.76
C LYS A 19 4.44 13.11 -3.99
N ASP A 20 4.78 13.90 -5.00
CA ASP A 20 5.32 13.42 -6.28
C ASP A 20 6.61 12.62 -6.08
N LYS A 21 7.49 13.09 -5.18
CA LYS A 21 8.75 12.40 -4.88
C LYS A 21 8.52 11.04 -4.21
N ILE A 22 7.60 10.97 -3.24
CA ILE A 22 7.28 9.71 -2.56
C ILE A 22 6.64 8.72 -3.53
N LEU A 23 5.63 9.15 -4.29
CA LEU A 23 4.94 8.29 -5.24
C LEU A 23 5.91 7.77 -6.31
N LYS A 24 6.80 8.63 -6.82
CA LYS A 24 7.84 8.21 -7.75
C LYS A 24 8.71 7.10 -7.17
N VAL A 25 9.17 7.25 -5.95
CA VAL A 25 10.01 6.25 -5.28
C VAL A 25 9.26 4.94 -5.06
N CYS A 26 8.02 5.01 -4.55
CA CYS A 26 7.20 3.81 -4.36
C CYS A 26 6.99 3.06 -5.68
N ASN A 27 6.74 3.77 -6.78
CA ASN A 27 6.56 3.15 -8.09
C ASN A 27 7.87 2.61 -8.69
N ASP A 28 9.00 3.29 -8.48
CA ASP A 28 10.30 2.84 -8.99
C ASP A 28 10.76 1.53 -8.34
N ILE A 29 10.47 1.30 -7.05
CA ILE A 29 10.81 0.05 -6.36
C ILE A 29 9.92 -1.13 -6.71
N CYS A 30 8.80 -0.91 -7.38
CA CYS A 30 7.90 -1.97 -7.85
C CYS A 30 8.45 -2.76 -9.03
N LYS A 31 9.42 -2.21 -9.77
CA LYS A 31 9.99 -2.81 -10.98
C LYS A 31 10.61 -4.19 -10.71
N ASN A 32 10.32 -5.16 -11.58
CA ASN A 32 10.76 -6.55 -11.46
C ASN A 32 10.28 -7.26 -10.19
N THR A 33 9.10 -6.91 -9.69
CA THR A 33 8.49 -7.50 -8.49
C THR A 33 7.07 -7.99 -8.78
N LEU A 34 6.44 -8.64 -7.78
CA LEU A 34 5.02 -9.00 -7.84
C LEU A 34 4.12 -7.78 -8.09
N MET A 35 4.49 -6.62 -7.55
CA MET A 35 3.72 -5.40 -7.71
C MET A 35 3.66 -4.95 -9.17
N GLU A 36 4.75 -5.06 -9.92
CA GLU A 36 4.75 -4.81 -11.37
C GLU A 36 3.89 -5.84 -12.12
N THR A 37 3.99 -7.13 -11.75
CA THR A 37 3.16 -8.19 -12.36
C THR A 37 1.67 -7.95 -12.19
N LEU A 38 1.26 -7.44 -11.04
CA LEU A 38 -0.13 -7.08 -10.72
C LEU A 38 -0.51 -5.68 -11.19
N GLU A 39 0.40 -4.95 -11.82
CA GLU A 39 0.20 -3.58 -12.30
C GLU A 39 -0.23 -2.62 -11.15
N ILE A 40 0.34 -2.84 -9.94
CA ILE A 40 0.07 -1.98 -8.77
C ILE A 40 0.80 -0.65 -8.96
N GLU A 41 0.07 0.45 -8.84
CA GLU A 41 0.57 1.81 -8.95
C GLU A 41 0.21 2.62 -7.70
N PHE A 42 1.21 3.26 -7.08
CA PHE A 42 0.99 4.20 -5.97
C PHE A 42 0.56 5.55 -6.53
N VAL A 43 -0.60 6.05 -6.04
CA VAL A 43 -1.29 7.20 -6.66
C VAL A 43 -1.57 8.37 -5.72
N ASP A 44 -1.57 8.16 -4.40
CA ASP A 44 -1.73 9.25 -3.43
C ASP A 44 -1.03 8.94 -2.11
N VAL A 45 -0.59 9.99 -1.41
CA VAL A 45 -0.01 9.93 -0.07
C VAL A 45 -0.42 11.16 0.74
N GLY A 46 -0.75 10.95 2.01
CA GLY A 46 -1.08 12.02 2.96
C GLY A 46 -0.33 11.88 4.27
N GLU A 47 -0.82 12.53 5.32
CA GLU A 47 -0.15 12.54 6.63
C GLU A 47 -0.08 11.17 7.31
N ASN A 48 -1.10 10.35 7.10
CA ASN A 48 -1.29 9.08 7.80
C ASN A 48 -1.79 7.95 6.89
N PHE A 49 -1.70 8.14 5.57
CA PHE A 49 -2.17 7.16 4.61
C PHE A 49 -1.33 7.12 3.33
N LEU A 50 -1.35 5.97 2.67
CA LEU A 50 -0.84 5.75 1.33
C LEU A 50 -1.91 5.04 0.50
N VAL A 51 -2.03 5.40 -0.78
CA VAL A 51 -3.00 4.80 -1.71
C VAL A 51 -2.26 4.18 -2.89
N ALA A 52 -2.63 2.94 -3.22
CA ALA A 52 -2.26 2.29 -4.46
C ALA A 52 -3.50 1.78 -5.19
N LYS A 53 -3.41 1.64 -6.51
CA LYS A 53 -4.45 1.05 -7.36
C LYS A 53 -3.94 -0.19 -8.06
N MET A 54 -4.86 -1.02 -8.53
CA MET A 54 -4.60 -2.23 -9.33
C MET A 54 -5.73 -2.41 -10.33
N PRO A 55 -5.44 -2.67 -11.61
CA PRO A 55 -6.48 -2.96 -12.59
C PRO A 55 -7.12 -4.33 -12.32
N VAL A 56 -8.43 -4.43 -12.58
CA VAL A 56 -9.19 -5.68 -12.50
C VAL A 56 -9.38 -6.21 -13.93
N ASN A 57 -8.67 -7.27 -14.24
CA ASN A 57 -8.67 -7.93 -15.55
C ASN A 57 -8.39 -9.43 -15.39
N SER A 58 -8.32 -10.17 -16.49
CA SER A 58 -8.16 -11.63 -16.48
C SER A 58 -6.90 -12.16 -15.77
N LYS A 59 -5.85 -11.34 -15.59
CA LYS A 59 -4.63 -11.74 -14.87
C LYS A 59 -4.84 -11.86 -13.36
N VAL A 60 -5.86 -11.18 -12.83
CA VAL A 60 -6.18 -11.14 -11.39
C VAL A 60 -7.54 -11.74 -11.08
N HIS A 61 -8.18 -12.41 -12.05
CA HIS A 61 -9.47 -13.09 -11.84
C HIS A 61 -9.30 -14.47 -11.18
N GLN A 62 -10.30 -14.83 -10.42
CA GLN A 62 -10.59 -16.22 -10.06
C GLN A 62 -11.40 -16.90 -11.18
N PRO A 63 -11.65 -18.24 -11.15
CA PRO A 63 -12.25 -18.96 -12.28
C PRO A 63 -13.62 -18.47 -12.75
N ASP A 64 -14.40 -17.81 -11.89
CA ASP A 64 -15.71 -17.25 -12.21
C ASP A 64 -15.66 -15.81 -12.82
N GLY A 65 -14.47 -15.31 -13.16
CA GLY A 65 -14.29 -14.01 -13.83
C GLY A 65 -14.37 -12.79 -12.90
N LEU A 66 -14.28 -13.01 -11.60
CA LEU A 66 -14.27 -11.96 -10.59
C LEU A 66 -12.86 -11.73 -10.02
N LEU A 67 -12.61 -10.58 -9.46
CA LEU A 67 -11.34 -10.28 -8.77
C LEU A 67 -11.05 -11.33 -7.71
N HIS A 68 -9.88 -11.96 -7.82
CA HIS A 68 -9.41 -12.98 -6.87
C HIS A 68 -9.07 -12.37 -5.52
N GLY A 69 -9.59 -12.96 -4.43
CA GLY A 69 -9.31 -12.52 -3.06
C GLY A 69 -7.82 -12.44 -2.74
N GLY A 70 -7.02 -13.41 -3.24
CA GLY A 70 -5.56 -13.39 -3.08
C GLY A 70 -4.88 -12.18 -3.76
N ALA A 71 -5.36 -11.75 -4.94
CA ALA A 71 -4.86 -10.54 -5.60
C ALA A 71 -5.22 -9.29 -4.79
N THR A 72 -6.43 -9.25 -4.23
CA THR A 72 -6.88 -8.20 -3.31
C THR A 72 -5.98 -8.12 -2.07
N VAL A 73 -5.63 -9.27 -1.48
CA VAL A 73 -4.72 -9.33 -0.32
C VAL A 73 -3.30 -8.91 -0.71
N ALA A 74 -2.80 -9.30 -1.88
CA ALA A 74 -1.49 -8.87 -2.37
C ALA A 74 -1.41 -7.35 -2.53
N LEU A 75 -2.46 -6.70 -3.05
CA LEU A 75 -2.56 -5.25 -3.11
C LEU A 75 -2.56 -4.63 -1.70
N ALA A 76 -3.34 -5.17 -0.77
CA ALA A 76 -3.40 -4.68 0.61
C ALA A 76 -2.06 -4.81 1.34
N GLU A 77 -1.39 -5.97 1.23
CA GLU A 77 -0.06 -6.21 1.81
C GLU A 77 0.97 -5.24 1.23
N SER A 78 0.95 -5.05 -0.10
CA SER A 78 1.89 -4.16 -0.79
C SER A 78 1.76 -2.71 -0.33
N VAL A 79 0.52 -2.17 -0.26
CA VAL A 79 0.30 -0.78 0.13
C VAL A 79 0.59 -0.55 1.62
N GLY A 80 0.23 -1.47 2.51
CA GLY A 80 0.49 -1.35 3.94
C GLY A 80 1.98 -1.48 4.30
N SER A 81 2.68 -2.41 3.63
CA SER A 81 4.14 -2.55 3.78
C SER A 81 4.88 -1.32 3.25
N ALA A 82 4.51 -0.79 2.08
CA ALA A 82 5.07 0.43 1.54
C ALA A 82 4.79 1.64 2.46
N ALA A 83 3.57 1.76 2.99
CA ALA A 83 3.20 2.79 3.95
C ALA A 83 4.08 2.75 5.20
N SER A 84 4.40 1.55 5.71
CA SER A 84 5.33 1.40 6.84
C SER A 84 6.71 1.99 6.52
N TYR A 85 7.23 1.76 5.31
CA TYR A 85 8.50 2.39 4.89
C TYR A 85 8.40 3.90 4.68
N VAL A 86 7.24 4.41 4.23
CA VAL A 86 7.02 5.86 4.05
C VAL A 86 6.95 6.60 5.39
N PHE A 87 6.36 5.98 6.42
CA PHE A 87 6.13 6.63 7.72
C PHE A 87 7.15 6.28 8.81
N LEU A 88 8.07 5.33 8.55
CA LEU A 88 9.18 4.98 9.42
C LEU A 88 10.52 5.40 8.81
N ASP A 89 11.57 5.40 9.62
CA ASP A 89 12.94 5.62 9.13
C ASP A 89 13.48 4.35 8.44
N ALA A 90 13.22 4.20 7.15
CA ALA A 90 13.63 3.04 6.35
C ALA A 90 15.16 2.84 6.27
N GLN A 91 15.98 3.82 6.69
CA GLN A 91 17.42 3.63 6.82
C GLN A 91 17.78 2.81 8.06
N LYS A 92 16.98 2.94 9.11
CA LYS A 92 17.23 2.29 10.40
C LYS A 92 16.49 0.97 10.57
N VAL A 93 15.44 0.74 9.80
CA VAL A 93 14.59 -0.45 9.98
C VAL A 93 14.37 -1.23 8.70
N ILE A 94 14.14 -2.53 8.89
CA ILE A 94 13.59 -3.44 7.89
C ILE A 94 12.15 -3.75 8.32
N VAL A 95 11.19 -3.52 7.45
CA VAL A 95 9.78 -3.82 7.70
C VAL A 95 9.42 -5.20 7.17
N ARG A 96 8.62 -5.95 7.92
CA ARG A 96 8.01 -7.22 7.51
C ARG A 96 6.54 -7.24 7.90
N GLY A 97 5.67 -7.67 6.98
CA GLY A 97 4.31 -8.07 7.34
C GLY A 97 4.36 -9.34 8.17
N ILE A 98 3.60 -9.40 9.25
CA ILE A 98 3.54 -10.56 10.15
C ILE A 98 2.13 -11.14 10.27
N GLU A 99 1.11 -10.37 9.92
CA GLU A 99 -0.28 -10.85 9.90
C GLU A 99 -1.10 -9.95 8.96
N ILE A 100 -1.92 -10.58 8.12
CA ILE A 100 -2.92 -9.89 7.32
C ILE A 100 -4.25 -10.63 7.41
N SER A 101 -5.33 -9.88 7.65
CA SER A 101 -6.69 -10.37 7.56
C SER A 101 -7.49 -9.59 6.52
N ALA A 102 -8.42 -10.26 5.85
CA ALA A 102 -9.23 -9.66 4.79
C ALA A 102 -10.67 -10.14 4.86
N ASN A 103 -11.61 -9.22 4.74
CA ASN A 103 -13.03 -9.48 4.55
C ASN A 103 -13.42 -8.97 3.16
N HIS A 104 -13.69 -9.88 2.23
CA HIS A 104 -14.18 -9.55 0.89
C HIS A 104 -15.69 -9.38 0.93
N LEU A 105 -16.17 -8.18 0.62
CA LEU A 105 -17.55 -7.76 0.86
C LEU A 105 -18.35 -7.58 -0.43
N ARG A 106 -17.68 -7.28 -1.55
CA ARG A 106 -18.30 -7.03 -2.84
C ARG A 106 -17.43 -7.58 -3.97
N SER A 107 -18.07 -8.21 -4.95
CA SER A 107 -17.42 -8.67 -6.17
C SER A 107 -17.26 -7.55 -7.19
N ILE A 108 -16.18 -7.62 -7.97
CA ILE A 108 -15.90 -6.73 -9.10
C ILE A 108 -15.22 -7.56 -10.21
N SER A 109 -15.61 -7.32 -11.49
CA SER A 109 -15.09 -8.07 -12.64
C SER A 109 -14.23 -7.26 -13.59
N GLU A 110 -14.27 -5.93 -13.49
CA GLU A 110 -13.54 -5.02 -14.40
C GLU A 110 -13.28 -3.66 -13.75
N GLY A 111 -12.47 -2.83 -14.39
CA GLY A 111 -12.13 -1.49 -13.90
C GLY A 111 -10.87 -1.47 -13.05
N GLU A 112 -10.87 -0.72 -11.96
CA GLU A 112 -9.76 -0.57 -11.04
C GLU A 112 -10.22 -0.66 -9.59
N VAL A 113 -9.37 -1.17 -8.71
CA VAL A 113 -9.55 -1.10 -7.26
C VAL A 113 -8.46 -0.22 -6.65
N PHE A 114 -8.82 0.52 -5.61
CA PHE A 114 -7.97 1.46 -4.88
C PHE A 114 -7.84 1.00 -3.44
N ALA A 115 -6.63 0.68 -3.01
CA ALA A 115 -6.32 0.32 -1.63
C ALA A 115 -5.75 1.53 -0.89
N ARG A 116 -6.46 1.97 0.15
CA ARG A 116 -6.01 3.04 1.05
C ARG A 116 -5.60 2.44 2.38
N ALA A 117 -4.30 2.43 2.67
CA ALA A 117 -3.75 2.05 3.96
C ALA A 117 -3.68 3.27 4.87
N THR A 118 -4.41 3.24 5.98
CA THR A 118 -4.41 4.28 7.01
C THR A 118 -3.85 3.70 8.31
N ILE A 119 -2.91 4.39 8.96
CA ILE A 119 -2.31 3.89 10.19
C ILE A 119 -3.29 3.99 11.35
N ILE A 120 -3.49 2.87 12.08
CA ILE A 120 -4.29 2.79 13.31
C ILE A 120 -3.37 2.88 14.54
N HIS A 121 -2.23 2.22 14.48
CA HIS A 121 -1.26 2.17 15.56
C HIS A 121 0.16 2.24 15.00
N ASN A 122 0.96 3.15 15.54
CA ASN A 122 2.38 3.30 15.21
C ASN A 122 3.20 3.12 16.48
N GLY A 123 3.47 1.85 16.84
CA GLY A 123 4.28 1.48 18.00
C GLY A 123 5.77 1.52 17.67
N ARG A 124 6.60 1.27 18.69
CA ARG A 124 8.06 1.27 18.55
C ARG A 124 8.57 0.19 17.59
N THR A 125 7.92 -0.97 17.57
CA THR A 125 8.34 -2.13 16.77
C THR A 125 7.22 -2.70 15.89
N THR A 126 5.96 -2.35 16.14
CA THR A 126 4.81 -2.87 15.43
C THR A 126 3.92 -1.72 14.95
N GLN A 127 3.39 -1.86 13.74
CA GLN A 127 2.41 -0.96 13.16
C GLN A 127 1.16 -1.75 12.79
N LEU A 128 -0.02 -1.15 12.99
CA LEU A 128 -1.30 -1.71 12.57
C LEU A 128 -1.95 -0.76 11.55
N TRP A 129 -2.37 -1.33 10.43
CA TRP A 129 -2.96 -0.63 9.30
C TRP A 129 -4.41 -1.07 9.07
N ASP A 130 -5.33 -0.10 8.93
CA ASP A 130 -6.65 -0.29 8.30
C ASP A 130 -6.49 -0.07 6.79
N ILE A 131 -6.89 -1.05 5.99
CA ILE A 131 -6.73 -0.98 4.54
C ILE A 131 -8.09 -1.21 3.89
N ARG A 132 -8.63 -0.13 3.32
CA ARG A 132 -9.90 -0.14 2.62
C ARG A 132 -9.66 -0.22 1.13
N ILE A 133 -10.24 -1.24 0.50
CA ILE A 133 -10.18 -1.43 -0.94
C ILE A 133 -11.54 -1.09 -1.51
N THR A 134 -11.57 -0.09 -2.39
CA THR A 134 -12.79 0.42 -3.03
C THR A 134 -12.67 0.36 -4.54
N ASP A 135 -13.80 0.39 -5.25
CA ASP A 135 -13.84 0.74 -6.67
C ASP A 135 -13.69 2.26 -6.86
N LYS A 136 -13.70 2.72 -8.10
CA LYS A 136 -13.56 4.14 -8.45
C LYS A 136 -14.77 5.00 -8.00
N GLU A 137 -15.93 4.40 -7.78
CA GLU A 137 -17.12 5.03 -7.24
C GLU A 137 -17.10 5.14 -5.70
N GLY A 138 -16.08 4.56 -5.04
CA GLY A 138 -15.94 4.55 -3.58
C GLY A 138 -16.68 3.43 -2.88
N ASN A 139 -17.26 2.45 -3.60
CA ASN A 139 -17.90 1.31 -2.98
C ASN A 139 -16.86 0.38 -2.36
N LEU A 140 -17.07 -0.03 -1.12
CA LEU A 140 -16.16 -0.91 -0.39
C LEU A 140 -16.20 -2.33 -0.98
N ILE A 141 -15.08 -2.78 -1.54
CA ILE A 141 -14.85 -4.10 -2.10
C ILE A 141 -14.31 -5.04 -1.03
N SER A 142 -13.30 -4.58 -0.26
CA SER A 142 -12.68 -5.37 0.80
C SER A 142 -12.20 -4.50 1.93
N LEU A 143 -12.24 -5.04 3.15
CA LEU A 143 -11.65 -4.46 4.35
C LEU A 143 -10.54 -5.39 4.84
N CYS A 144 -9.32 -4.87 4.92
CA CYS A 144 -8.15 -5.62 5.38
C CYS A 144 -7.51 -4.94 6.58
N LYS A 145 -6.82 -5.72 7.40
CA LYS A 145 -5.91 -5.24 8.45
C LYS A 145 -4.56 -5.89 8.25
N LEU A 146 -3.50 -5.10 8.30
CA LEU A 146 -2.12 -5.57 8.22
C LEU A 146 -1.37 -5.17 9.47
N THR A 147 -0.71 -6.12 10.11
CA THR A 147 0.28 -5.87 11.15
C THR A 147 1.67 -6.01 10.55
N THR A 148 2.50 -4.99 10.71
CA THR A 148 3.90 -5.02 10.32
C THR A 148 4.80 -4.94 11.55
N ILE A 149 5.99 -5.55 11.45
CA ILE A 149 7.07 -5.39 12.44
C ILE A 149 8.25 -4.66 11.80
N SER A 150 8.81 -3.71 12.56
CA SER A 150 10.04 -3.01 12.20
C SER A 150 11.21 -3.57 13.02
N LEU A 151 12.21 -4.09 12.33
CA LEU A 151 13.43 -4.66 12.90
C LEU A 151 14.60 -3.74 12.62
N PRO A 152 15.58 -3.61 13.53
CA PRO A 152 16.79 -2.85 13.26
C PRO A 152 17.48 -3.37 12.00
N ARG A 153 17.98 -2.46 11.17
CA ARG A 153 18.85 -2.81 10.05
C ARG A 153 20.26 -3.04 10.62
N ALA A 154 20.85 -4.21 10.34
CA ALA A 154 22.21 -4.53 10.73
C ALA A 154 23.24 -3.67 9.95
#